data_753457c2fea4d6c7a4628a38f40ba732
#
_entry.id   753457c2fea4d6c7a4628a38f40ba732
#
_cell.length_a   1.000
_cell.length_b   1.000
_cell.length_c   1.000
_cell.angle_alpha   90.00
_cell.angle_beta   90.00
_cell.angle_gamma   90.00
#
_symmetry.space_group_name_H-M   'P 1'
#
loop_
_entity.id
_entity.type
_entity.pdbx_description
1 polymer ?
#
loop_
_entity_poly.entity_id
_entity_poly.type
_entity_poly.pdbx_seq_one_letter_code
_entity_poly.pdbx_strand_id
1 'polypeptide(L)'
;VAPADAVKYQEFHRTCHHRRLEAVKGWMEEAGARLPIFLTHFNTLTGKSQVEAGEFHRTALIADMVFSLAQMTAGIAFALNLSSRENPMPALLSYPLSLFLYNNIRRPLFFTLRSLMLLKQQVLMFQNHILVTMDKRGTLAVLMYHPCYIDPFRSLDNVRGSGNIKNVNLVLQNIPAGRYRIKSIRLDRDNGSLYNNWLKMNFSNPLEEDDIVEYLENFCNPSISLMEESIDGRYEIHQSLTLNAIAVFLIRRETD
;
A
#
# COMPACT_ATOMS: atom_id res chain seq x y z
N VAL A 1 11.01 -19.02 -15.53
CA VAL A 1 12.08 -18.59 -14.59
C VAL A 1 12.15 -19.64 -13.49
N ALA A 2 13.34 -20.17 -13.19
CA ALA A 2 13.54 -21.15 -12.10
C ALA A 2 13.21 -20.51 -10.74
N PRO A 3 12.75 -21.29 -9.74
CA PRO A 3 12.44 -20.76 -8.41
C PRO A 3 13.57 -19.94 -7.78
N ALA A 4 14.82 -20.35 -8.01
CA ALA A 4 16.01 -19.64 -7.52
C ALA A 4 16.15 -18.24 -8.13
N ASP A 5 15.74 -18.05 -9.39
CA ASP A 5 15.81 -16.73 -10.05
C ASP A 5 14.70 -15.79 -9.56
N ALA A 6 13.54 -16.34 -9.20
CA ALA A 6 12.47 -15.56 -8.60
C ALA A 6 12.86 -15.02 -7.22
N VAL A 7 13.56 -15.81 -6.40
CA VAL A 7 14.06 -15.36 -5.09
C VAL A 7 15.11 -14.27 -5.27
N LYS A 8 16.07 -14.43 -6.18
CA LYS A 8 17.07 -13.42 -6.49
C LYS A 8 16.45 -12.11 -7.01
N TYR A 9 15.40 -12.23 -7.84
CA TYR A 9 14.68 -11.06 -8.34
C TYR A 9 13.99 -10.29 -7.21
N GLN A 10 13.32 -10.98 -6.30
CA GLN A 10 12.69 -10.38 -5.14
C GLN A 10 13.72 -9.68 -4.24
N GLU A 11 14.83 -10.34 -3.96
CA GLU A 11 15.93 -9.79 -3.17
C GLU A 11 16.55 -8.55 -3.84
N PHE A 12 16.76 -8.60 -5.15
CA PHE A 12 17.25 -7.46 -5.92
C PHE A 12 16.32 -6.26 -5.82
N HIS A 13 15.01 -6.44 -6.04
CA HIS A 13 14.03 -5.35 -5.95
C HIS A 13 13.96 -4.75 -4.55
N ARG A 14 14.03 -5.58 -3.54
CA ARG A 14 14.02 -5.14 -2.14
C ARG A 14 15.26 -4.32 -1.78
N THR A 15 16.41 -4.65 -2.33
CA THR A 15 17.71 -4.09 -1.89
C THR A 15 18.30 -3.07 -2.83
N CYS A 16 17.88 -3.00 -4.10
CA CYS A 16 18.54 -2.15 -5.10
C CYS A 16 18.55 -0.66 -4.75
N HIS A 17 17.44 -0.13 -4.21
CA HIS A 17 17.36 1.27 -3.79
C HIS A 17 18.23 1.55 -2.58
N HIS A 18 18.25 0.64 -1.60
CA HIS A 18 19.13 0.73 -0.43
C HIS A 18 20.60 0.83 -0.85
N ARG A 19 21.09 -0.11 -1.64
CA ARG A 19 22.48 -0.13 -2.12
C ARG A 19 22.87 1.15 -2.87
N ARG A 20 21.96 1.68 -3.70
CA ARG A 20 22.21 2.95 -4.40
C ARG A 20 22.31 4.13 -3.46
N LEU A 21 21.44 4.22 -2.46
CA LEU A 21 21.47 5.29 -1.47
C LEU A 21 22.70 5.17 -0.56
N GLU A 22 23.11 3.97 -0.18
CA GLU A 22 24.35 3.73 0.55
C GLU A 22 25.57 4.20 -0.25
N ALA A 23 25.62 3.89 -1.55
CA ALA A 23 26.69 4.39 -2.42
C ALA A 23 26.72 5.92 -2.49
N VAL A 24 25.56 6.57 -2.64
CA VAL A 24 25.45 8.04 -2.64
C VAL A 24 25.93 8.62 -1.32
N LYS A 25 25.53 8.03 -0.18
CA LYS A 25 26.02 8.46 1.14
C LYS A 25 27.54 8.31 1.27
N GLY A 26 28.12 7.20 0.80
CA GLY A 26 29.55 7.01 0.79
C GLY A 26 30.28 8.10 -0.02
N TRP A 27 29.82 8.42 -1.22
CA TRP A 27 30.39 9.51 -2.02
C TRP A 27 30.27 10.88 -1.36
N MET A 28 29.16 11.14 -0.68
CA MET A 28 28.98 12.39 0.08
C MET A 28 29.95 12.48 1.26
N GLU A 29 30.16 11.39 1.98
CA GLU A 29 31.14 11.30 3.08
C GLU A 29 32.57 11.52 2.59
N GLU A 30 32.97 10.88 1.47
CA GLU A 30 34.26 11.08 0.81
C GLU A 30 34.48 12.55 0.39
N ALA A 31 33.39 13.21 -0.06
CA ALA A 31 33.41 14.63 -0.42
C ALA A 31 33.29 15.59 0.79
N GLY A 32 33.20 15.07 2.02
CA GLY A 32 32.96 15.89 3.22
C GLY A 32 31.58 16.55 3.28
N ALA A 33 30.62 16.12 2.44
CA ALA A 33 29.30 16.71 2.34
C ALA A 33 28.31 16.01 3.31
N ARG A 34 27.48 16.80 4.00
CA ARG A 34 26.40 16.32 4.87
C ARG A 34 25.08 16.95 4.46
N LEU A 35 24.56 16.53 3.31
CA LEU A 35 23.32 17.08 2.76
C LEU A 35 22.16 16.08 2.91
N PRO A 36 20.92 16.56 3.08
CA PRO A 36 19.76 15.69 3.05
C PRO A 36 19.54 15.13 1.64
N ILE A 37 19.20 13.85 1.55
CA ILE A 37 18.89 13.18 0.28
C ILE A 37 17.38 13.20 0.06
N PHE A 38 16.93 13.68 -1.10
CA PHE A 38 15.55 13.64 -1.55
C PHE A 38 15.43 12.77 -2.80
N LEU A 39 14.49 11.83 -2.80
CA LEU A 39 14.10 11.09 -3.98
C LEU A 39 12.97 11.84 -4.69
N THR A 40 13.22 12.39 -5.86
CA THR A 40 12.28 13.29 -6.55
C THR A 40 11.37 12.63 -7.57
N HIS A 41 11.71 11.43 -8.07
CA HIS A 41 10.93 10.70 -9.06
C HIS A 41 10.86 9.22 -8.70
N PHE A 42 10.40 8.95 -7.48
CA PHE A 42 10.30 7.58 -6.99
C PHE A 42 9.01 6.92 -7.46
N ASN A 43 9.09 5.71 -7.93
CA ASN A 43 7.96 4.81 -8.11
C ASN A 43 8.43 3.35 -8.19
N THR A 44 7.51 2.43 -7.96
CA THR A 44 7.74 1.01 -8.14
C THR A 44 7.33 0.63 -9.56
N LEU A 45 8.25 0.67 -10.51
CA LEU A 45 8.03 0.09 -11.83
C LEU A 45 8.39 -1.39 -11.75
N THR A 46 7.41 -2.24 -11.81
CA THR A 46 7.61 -3.67 -11.85
C THR A 46 7.52 -4.13 -13.31
N GLY A 47 8.67 -4.14 -14.00
CA GLY A 47 8.83 -4.75 -15.32
C GLY A 47 7.93 -4.18 -16.43
N LYS A 48 7.70 -4.98 -17.46
CA LYS A 48 6.89 -4.63 -18.64
C LYS A 48 5.38 -4.86 -18.44
N SER A 49 4.96 -5.51 -17.36
CA SER A 49 3.55 -5.75 -17.09
C SER A 49 2.88 -4.47 -16.58
N GLN A 50 2.18 -3.79 -17.47
CA GLN A 50 1.44 -2.57 -17.15
C GLN A 50 0.24 -2.85 -16.23
N VAL A 51 -0.37 -4.03 -16.34
CA VAL A 51 -1.52 -4.45 -15.52
C VAL A 51 -1.15 -4.53 -14.05
N GLU A 52 -0.05 -5.23 -13.74
CA GLU A 52 0.42 -5.38 -12.35
C GLU A 52 0.83 -4.04 -11.75
N ALA A 53 1.40 -3.15 -12.56
CA ALA A 53 1.87 -1.86 -12.12
C ALA A 53 0.75 -0.93 -11.61
N GLY A 54 -0.47 -1.09 -12.11
CA GLY A 54 -1.62 -0.26 -11.72
C GLY A 54 -2.48 -0.82 -10.60
N GLU A 55 -2.26 -2.07 -10.19
CA GLU A 55 -3.20 -2.82 -9.39
C GLU A 55 -2.78 -2.98 -7.90
N PHE A 56 -3.59 -3.70 -7.13
CA PHE A 56 -3.41 -3.91 -5.69
C PHE A 56 -2.04 -4.50 -5.31
N HIS A 57 -1.38 -5.21 -6.22
CA HIS A 57 -0.05 -5.78 -6.00
C HIS A 57 1.00 -4.75 -5.55
N ARG A 58 0.81 -3.49 -5.91
CA ARG A 58 1.72 -2.41 -5.53
C ARG A 58 1.47 -1.83 -4.15
N THR A 59 0.31 -2.05 -3.56
CA THR A 59 -0.09 -1.40 -2.32
C THR A 59 0.91 -1.63 -1.19
N ALA A 60 1.10 -2.88 -0.79
CA ALA A 60 2.04 -3.23 0.27
C ALA A 60 3.50 -3.03 -0.13
N LEU A 61 3.85 -3.20 -1.42
CA LEU A 61 5.21 -2.94 -1.91
C LEU A 61 5.60 -1.48 -1.76
N ILE A 62 4.70 -0.55 -2.08
CA ILE A 62 4.95 0.88 -1.89
C ILE A 62 5.12 1.21 -0.42
N ALA A 63 4.28 0.67 0.46
CA ALA A 63 4.44 0.86 1.89
C ALA A 63 5.80 0.34 2.38
N ASP A 64 6.19 -0.87 1.98
CA ASP A 64 7.47 -1.49 2.35
C ASP A 64 8.65 -0.63 1.88
N MET A 65 8.63 -0.18 0.63
CA MET A 65 9.70 0.65 0.07
C MET A 65 9.76 2.02 0.73
N VAL A 66 8.64 2.67 0.98
CA VAL A 66 8.61 3.98 1.68
C VAL A 66 9.23 3.86 3.06
N PHE A 67 8.85 2.86 3.84
CA PHE A 67 9.38 2.71 5.20
C PHE A 67 10.85 2.27 5.20
N SER A 68 11.27 1.44 4.26
CA SER A 68 12.67 1.05 4.15
C SER A 68 13.57 2.24 3.77
N LEU A 69 13.09 3.15 2.91
CA LEU A 69 13.84 4.31 2.43
C LEU A 69 13.75 5.53 3.37
N ALA A 70 12.70 5.62 4.19
CA ALA A 70 12.48 6.75 5.10
C ALA A 70 13.62 6.98 6.09
N GLN A 71 14.38 5.94 6.45
CA GLN A 71 15.55 6.06 7.31
C GLN A 71 16.79 6.61 6.59
N MET A 72 16.78 6.59 5.27
CA MET A 72 17.93 6.97 4.43
C MET A 72 17.73 8.30 3.70
N THR A 73 16.51 8.79 3.64
CA THR A 73 16.12 9.97 2.87
C THR A 73 15.39 10.99 3.73
N ALA A 74 15.53 12.25 3.39
CA ALA A 74 14.77 13.34 4.01
C ALA A 74 13.36 13.49 3.43
N GLY A 75 13.12 12.93 2.24
CA GLY A 75 11.82 12.95 1.61
C GLY A 75 11.77 12.11 0.34
N ILE A 76 10.55 11.69 -0.01
CA ILE A 76 10.26 10.90 -1.21
C ILE A 76 9.11 11.57 -1.94
N ALA A 77 9.33 11.97 -3.18
CA ALA A 77 8.30 12.46 -4.08
C ALA A 77 8.00 11.40 -5.15
N PHE A 78 6.74 11.03 -5.28
CA PHE A 78 6.31 10.05 -6.27
C PHE A 78 6.18 10.67 -7.65
N ALA A 79 6.71 9.97 -8.66
CA ALA A 79 6.40 10.27 -10.06
C ALA A 79 5.01 9.70 -10.38
N LEU A 80 4.01 10.55 -10.42
CA LEU A 80 2.61 10.17 -10.61
C LEU A 80 1.95 11.00 -11.70
N ASN A 81 1.13 10.35 -12.51
CA ASN A 81 0.15 11.02 -13.36
C ASN A 81 -1.19 11.09 -12.60
N LEU A 82 -1.88 12.23 -12.65
CA LEU A 82 -3.17 12.36 -11.97
C LEU A 82 -4.23 11.49 -12.64
N SER A 83 -4.37 11.57 -13.95
CA SER A 83 -5.33 10.77 -14.70
C SER A 83 -4.81 10.39 -16.09
N SER A 84 -5.38 9.33 -16.66
CA SER A 84 -5.10 8.89 -18.03
C SER A 84 -6.19 9.39 -18.97
N ARG A 85 -6.16 10.66 -19.35
CA ARG A 85 -7.23 11.27 -20.17
C ARG A 85 -7.23 10.88 -21.66
N GLU A 86 -6.15 10.35 -22.18
CA GLU A 86 -5.94 10.31 -23.64
C GLU A 86 -6.30 8.99 -24.32
N ASN A 87 -6.64 7.92 -23.58
CA ASN A 87 -7.00 6.64 -24.20
C ASN A 87 -8.00 5.86 -23.33
N PRO A 88 -9.28 5.81 -23.70
CA PRO A 88 -10.30 5.08 -22.92
C PRO A 88 -10.09 3.55 -22.94
N MET A 89 -9.43 3.01 -23.95
CA MET A 89 -9.10 1.59 -24.05
C MET A 89 -7.63 1.42 -24.40
N PRO A 90 -6.93 0.73 -23.69
CA PRO A 90 -6.99 -0.01 -22.45
C PRO A 90 -6.43 0.80 -21.26
N ALA A 91 -7.17 1.78 -20.78
CA ALA A 91 -6.73 2.70 -19.72
C ALA A 91 -6.26 1.98 -18.46
N LEU A 92 -6.79 0.79 -18.17
CA LEU A 92 -6.29 -0.12 -17.13
C LEU A 92 -4.84 -0.55 -17.35
N LEU A 93 -4.43 -0.64 -18.61
CA LEU A 93 -3.14 -1.20 -19.01
C LEU A 93 -2.11 -0.11 -19.34
N SER A 94 -2.54 1.08 -19.77
CA SER A 94 -1.64 2.03 -20.43
C SER A 94 -0.95 3.04 -19.53
N TYR A 95 -1.43 3.30 -18.32
CA TYR A 95 -0.81 4.29 -17.41
C TYR A 95 -0.66 3.77 -15.98
N PRO A 96 0.30 2.90 -15.74
CA PRO A 96 0.47 2.25 -14.44
C PRO A 96 0.78 3.22 -13.29
N LEU A 97 1.20 4.44 -13.61
CA LEU A 97 1.57 5.46 -12.63
C LEU A 97 0.42 6.44 -12.30
N SER A 98 -0.76 6.29 -12.90
CA SER A 98 -1.87 7.18 -12.61
C SER A 98 -2.54 6.86 -11.28
N LEU A 99 -3.02 7.90 -10.59
CA LEU A 99 -3.84 7.77 -9.37
C LEU A 99 -5.30 7.48 -9.69
N PHE A 100 -5.75 7.98 -10.83
CA PHE A 100 -7.13 7.86 -11.28
C PHE A 100 -7.16 7.29 -12.70
N LEU A 101 -8.19 6.54 -13.00
CA LEU A 101 -8.57 6.21 -14.37
C LEU A 101 -9.31 7.38 -15.01
N TYR A 102 -9.61 7.26 -16.32
CA TYR A 102 -10.24 8.29 -17.15
C TYR A 102 -11.46 8.96 -16.47
N ASN A 103 -12.33 8.18 -15.86
CA ASN A 103 -13.56 8.65 -15.22
C ASN A 103 -13.42 8.92 -13.72
N ASN A 104 -12.25 9.33 -13.26
CA ASN A 104 -11.93 9.60 -11.85
C ASN A 104 -12.02 8.39 -10.92
N ILE A 105 -12.11 7.18 -11.44
CA ILE A 105 -12.07 5.96 -10.63
C ILE A 105 -10.72 5.88 -9.94
N ARG A 106 -10.74 5.76 -8.63
CA ARG A 106 -9.53 5.72 -7.80
C ARG A 106 -8.84 4.38 -7.93
N ARG A 107 -7.54 4.42 -8.11
CA ARG A 107 -6.71 3.20 -8.19
C ARG A 107 -6.18 2.80 -6.82
N PRO A 108 -5.71 1.55 -6.66
CA PRO A 108 -5.15 1.06 -5.40
C PRO A 108 -4.04 1.94 -4.83
N LEU A 109 -3.20 2.53 -5.69
CA LEU A 109 -2.15 3.47 -5.28
C LEU A 109 -2.70 4.70 -4.56
N PHE A 110 -3.82 5.27 -5.02
CA PHE A 110 -4.48 6.39 -4.33
C PHE A 110 -4.84 6.01 -2.89
N PHE A 111 -5.46 4.85 -2.71
CA PHE A 111 -5.86 4.39 -1.39
C PHE A 111 -4.67 4.04 -0.50
N THR A 112 -3.59 3.51 -1.09
CA THR A 112 -2.33 3.26 -0.38
C THR A 112 -1.77 4.55 0.19
N LEU A 113 -1.56 5.57 -0.64
CA LEU A 113 -1.03 6.86 -0.20
C LEU A 113 -1.95 7.51 0.84
N ARG A 114 -3.26 7.45 0.64
CA ARG A 114 -4.23 7.91 1.62
C ARG A 114 -4.12 7.17 2.96
N SER A 115 -3.87 5.87 2.92
CA SER A 115 -3.66 5.06 4.13
C SER A 115 -2.39 5.47 4.88
N LEU A 116 -1.30 5.76 4.17
CA LEU A 116 -0.06 6.27 4.77
C LEU A 116 -0.26 7.64 5.43
N MET A 117 -1.12 8.50 4.86
CA MET A 117 -1.45 9.81 5.45
C MET A 117 -2.24 9.72 6.77
N LEU A 118 -2.81 8.57 7.10
CA LEU A 118 -3.51 8.35 8.38
C LEU A 118 -2.56 8.12 9.54
N LEU A 119 -1.31 7.80 9.27
CA LEU A 119 -0.27 7.58 10.28
C LEU A 119 -0.03 8.84 11.09
N LYS A 120 0.42 8.66 12.32
CA LYS A 120 0.64 9.73 13.30
C LYS A 120 2.13 10.05 13.43
N GLN A 121 2.43 11.14 14.10
CA GLN A 121 3.79 11.68 14.17
C GLN A 121 4.74 10.85 15.04
N GLN A 122 4.23 10.27 16.14
CA GLN A 122 5.04 9.48 17.05
C GLN A 122 4.98 8.00 16.68
N VAL A 123 6.12 7.41 16.33
CA VAL A 123 6.24 5.98 16.11
C VAL A 123 6.40 5.28 17.47
N LEU A 124 5.50 4.36 17.78
CA LEU A 124 5.55 3.53 18.99
C LEU A 124 6.20 2.18 18.71
N MET A 125 5.95 1.61 17.53
CA MET A 125 6.49 0.32 17.11
C MET A 125 6.58 0.25 15.59
N PHE A 126 7.68 -0.33 15.09
CA PHE A 126 7.79 -0.76 13.71
C PHE A 126 8.53 -2.09 13.64
N GLN A 127 7.80 -3.16 13.40
CA GLN A 127 8.35 -4.51 13.34
C GLN A 127 7.47 -5.41 12.46
N ASN A 128 8.09 -6.32 11.69
CA ASN A 128 7.38 -7.34 10.90
C ASN A 128 6.27 -6.79 9.99
N HIS A 129 6.50 -5.64 9.37
CA HIS A 129 5.53 -4.92 8.53
C HIS A 129 4.27 -4.47 9.31
N ILE A 130 4.43 -4.20 10.58
CA ILE A 130 3.43 -3.61 11.46
C ILE A 130 4.00 -2.30 11.99
N LEU A 131 3.31 -1.21 11.77
CA LEU A 131 3.65 0.12 12.26
C LEU A 131 2.54 0.63 13.16
N VAL A 132 2.88 0.96 14.39
CA VAL A 132 1.97 1.61 15.35
C VAL A 132 2.45 3.02 15.58
N THR A 133 1.57 3.97 15.39
CA THR A 133 1.85 5.40 15.60
C THR A 133 0.78 6.05 16.45
N MET A 134 1.11 7.15 17.11
CA MET A 134 0.21 7.90 17.99
C MET A 134 0.33 9.41 17.77
N ASP A 135 -0.76 10.12 17.90
CA ASP A 135 -0.75 11.58 17.95
C ASP A 135 -0.74 12.11 19.41
N LYS A 136 -0.61 13.43 19.54
CA LYS A 136 -0.60 14.11 20.87
C LYS A 136 -1.92 13.96 21.64
N ARG A 137 -2.99 13.56 20.97
CA ARG A 137 -4.32 13.36 21.57
C ARG A 137 -4.55 11.91 21.99
N GLY A 138 -3.53 11.04 21.82
CA GLY A 138 -3.64 9.61 22.11
C GLY A 138 -4.38 8.80 21.04
N THR A 139 -4.67 9.37 19.86
CA THR A 139 -5.21 8.59 18.75
C THR A 139 -4.14 7.67 18.19
N LEU A 140 -4.41 6.37 18.17
CA LEU A 140 -3.53 5.38 17.60
C LEU A 140 -3.87 5.14 16.12
N ALA A 141 -2.85 5.00 15.30
CA ALA A 141 -2.96 4.48 13.95
C ALA A 141 -2.05 3.25 13.82
N VAL A 142 -2.64 2.14 13.44
CA VAL A 142 -1.93 0.87 13.20
C VAL A 142 -2.01 0.56 11.72
N LEU A 143 -0.86 0.42 11.08
CA LEU A 143 -0.73 -0.06 9.72
C LEU A 143 -0.13 -1.46 9.74
N MET A 144 -0.77 -2.38 9.05
CA MET A 144 -0.28 -3.74 8.82
C MET A 144 -0.25 -4.00 7.32
N TYR A 145 0.82 -4.61 6.83
CA TYR A 145 0.93 -4.93 5.41
C TYR A 145 1.71 -6.22 5.19
N HIS A 146 1.46 -6.84 4.03
CA HIS A 146 2.08 -8.11 3.66
C HIS A 146 2.74 -8.00 2.28
N PRO A 147 3.96 -7.44 2.17
CA PRO A 147 4.61 -7.22 0.89
C PRO A 147 5.07 -8.54 0.29
N CYS A 148 4.75 -8.74 -0.97
CA CYS A 148 5.27 -9.83 -1.78
C CYS A 148 5.73 -9.25 -3.12
N TYR A 149 7.02 -9.37 -3.39
CA TYR A 149 7.61 -8.96 -4.66
C TYR A 149 7.32 -10.05 -5.69
N ILE A 150 6.43 -9.73 -6.62
CA ILE A 150 6.02 -10.65 -7.68
C ILE A 150 6.97 -10.48 -8.86
N ASP A 151 7.43 -11.61 -9.39
CA ASP A 151 8.17 -11.61 -10.65
C ASP A 151 7.23 -11.14 -11.78
N PRO A 152 7.52 -10.01 -12.45
CA PRO A 152 6.66 -9.47 -13.51
C PRO A 152 6.58 -10.37 -14.75
N PHE A 153 7.45 -11.35 -14.85
CA PHE A 153 7.42 -12.35 -15.92
C PHE A 153 6.59 -13.58 -15.58
N ARG A 154 6.10 -13.70 -14.35
CA ARG A 154 5.16 -14.75 -13.96
C ARG A 154 3.73 -14.28 -14.20
N SER A 155 2.90 -15.21 -14.65
CA SER A 155 1.48 -14.95 -14.74
C SER A 155 0.90 -14.73 -13.33
N LEU A 156 -0.02 -13.78 -13.21
CA LEU A 156 -0.77 -13.53 -11.97
C LEU A 156 -1.46 -14.78 -11.42
N ASP A 157 -1.82 -15.72 -12.30
CA ASP A 157 -2.48 -16.96 -11.91
C ASP A 157 -1.57 -17.88 -11.09
N ASN A 158 -0.27 -17.88 -11.34
CA ASN A 158 0.70 -18.61 -10.53
C ASN A 158 0.89 -18.03 -9.13
N VAL A 159 0.64 -16.74 -8.96
CA VAL A 159 0.66 -16.06 -7.66
C VAL A 159 -0.64 -16.29 -6.88
N ARG A 160 -1.76 -16.49 -7.59
CA ARG A 160 -3.08 -16.77 -6.99
C ARG A 160 -3.12 -18.05 -6.18
N GLY A 161 -2.39 -19.09 -6.63
CA GLY A 161 -2.34 -20.40 -5.97
C GLY A 161 -1.46 -20.47 -4.72
N SER A 162 -0.67 -19.46 -4.44
CA SER A 162 0.30 -19.48 -3.34
C SER A 162 -0.28 -19.13 -1.98
N GLY A 163 -1.48 -19.44 -1.63
CA GLY A 163 -2.17 -19.37 -0.33
C GLY A 163 -1.47 -18.72 0.88
N ASN A 164 -0.52 -17.83 0.61
CA ASN A 164 0.33 -17.21 1.63
C ASN A 164 -0.46 -16.10 2.34
N ILE A 165 -1.15 -16.49 3.40
CA ILE A 165 -1.89 -15.58 4.27
C ILE A 165 -1.02 -15.29 5.48
N LYS A 166 -0.75 -14.02 5.75
CA LYS A 166 -0.10 -13.56 6.96
C LYS A 166 -1.16 -13.29 8.03
N ASN A 167 -1.19 -14.12 9.06
CA ASN A 167 -2.02 -13.89 10.22
C ASN A 167 -1.26 -13.02 11.23
N VAL A 168 -1.85 -11.91 11.61
CA VAL A 168 -1.30 -10.98 12.59
C VAL A 168 -2.19 -10.99 13.82
N ASN A 169 -1.55 -11.16 14.97
CA ASN A 169 -2.16 -10.95 16.28
C ASN A 169 -1.35 -9.86 17.00
N LEU A 170 -1.90 -8.66 17.08
CA LEU A 170 -1.29 -7.51 17.71
C LEU A 170 -2.03 -7.19 19.01
N VAL A 171 -1.29 -7.16 20.11
CA VAL A 171 -1.80 -6.76 21.42
C VAL A 171 -1.28 -5.37 21.76
N LEU A 172 -2.19 -4.42 21.88
CA LEU A 172 -1.92 -3.08 22.37
C LEU A 172 -2.17 -3.07 23.88
N GLN A 173 -1.17 -2.64 24.66
CA GLN A 173 -1.23 -2.60 26.13
C GLN A 173 -1.15 -1.16 26.63
N ASN A 174 -1.54 -0.97 27.89
CA ASN A 174 -1.53 0.34 28.55
C ASN A 174 -2.39 1.39 27.84
N ILE A 175 -3.48 0.97 27.23
CA ILE A 175 -4.47 1.88 26.64
C ILE A 175 -5.32 2.43 27.80
N PRO A 176 -5.50 3.75 27.93
CA PRO A 176 -6.37 4.31 28.97
C PRO A 176 -7.78 3.73 28.88
N ALA A 177 -8.37 3.38 30.02
CA ALA A 177 -9.75 2.88 30.05
C ALA A 177 -10.73 3.91 29.48
N GLY A 178 -11.71 3.46 28.70
CA GLY A 178 -12.72 4.34 28.11
C GLY A 178 -13.39 3.76 26.89
N ARG A 179 -14.29 4.55 26.30
CA ARG A 179 -14.98 4.22 25.05
C ARG A 179 -14.13 4.68 23.86
N TYR A 180 -14.02 3.81 22.88
CA TYR A 180 -13.18 4.07 21.69
C TYR A 180 -14.01 3.84 20.43
N ARG A 181 -13.78 4.70 19.45
CA ARG A 181 -14.21 4.49 18.07
C ARG A 181 -13.05 3.94 17.27
N ILE A 182 -13.28 2.78 16.67
CA ILE A 182 -12.29 2.04 15.90
C ILE A 182 -12.74 2.00 14.46
N LYS A 183 -11.94 2.59 13.58
CA LYS A 183 -12.14 2.52 12.14
C LYS A 183 -11.10 1.59 11.54
N SER A 184 -11.52 0.54 10.86
CA SER A 184 -10.64 -0.29 10.06
C SER A 184 -10.82 0.00 8.56
N ILE A 185 -9.72 -0.02 7.82
CA ILE A 185 -9.66 0.16 6.36
C ILE A 185 -8.83 -0.99 5.82
N ARG A 186 -9.37 -1.73 4.86
CA ARG A 186 -8.69 -2.86 4.24
C ARG A 186 -8.59 -2.65 2.74
N LEU A 187 -7.36 -2.83 2.25
CA LEU A 187 -6.99 -2.86 0.84
C LEU A 187 -6.45 -4.24 0.52
N ASP A 188 -7.04 -4.89 -0.44
CA ASP A 188 -6.58 -6.18 -0.95
C ASP A 188 -7.09 -6.36 -2.39
N ARG A 189 -6.95 -7.57 -2.91
CA ARG A 189 -7.37 -7.91 -4.26
C ARG A 189 -8.85 -7.61 -4.53
N ASP A 190 -9.71 -7.80 -3.54
CA ASP A 190 -11.17 -7.66 -3.68
C ASP A 190 -11.69 -6.33 -3.15
N ASN A 191 -10.87 -5.57 -2.42
CA ASN A 191 -11.23 -4.31 -1.78
C ASN A 191 -10.25 -3.20 -2.18
N GLY A 192 -10.73 -2.19 -2.85
CA GLY A 192 -9.90 -1.07 -3.33
C GLY A 192 -9.18 -1.36 -4.64
N SER A 193 -9.55 -2.42 -5.36
CA SER A 193 -9.00 -2.80 -6.65
C SER A 193 -10.10 -2.93 -7.71
N LEU A 194 -9.85 -2.33 -8.85
CA LEU A 194 -10.73 -2.38 -10.00
C LEU A 194 -10.61 -3.71 -10.77
N TYR A 195 -9.41 -4.25 -10.84
CA TYR A 195 -9.05 -5.33 -11.76
C TYR A 195 -9.97 -6.55 -11.65
N ASN A 196 -10.26 -7.02 -10.43
CA ASN A 196 -11.12 -8.18 -10.24
C ASN A 196 -12.57 -7.93 -10.65
N ASN A 197 -13.08 -6.73 -10.42
CA ASN A 197 -14.43 -6.39 -10.83
C ASN A 197 -14.53 -6.29 -12.36
N TRP A 198 -13.52 -5.70 -12.99
CA TRP A 198 -13.41 -5.68 -14.44
C TRP A 198 -13.30 -7.08 -15.07
N LEU A 199 -12.55 -7.99 -14.45
CA LEU A 199 -12.50 -9.40 -14.87
C LEU A 199 -13.88 -10.08 -14.81
N LYS A 200 -14.67 -9.81 -13.78
CA LYS A 200 -16.03 -10.34 -13.63
C LYS A 200 -17.00 -9.84 -14.70
N MET A 201 -16.72 -8.68 -15.28
CA MET A 201 -17.49 -8.10 -16.38
C MET A 201 -17.09 -8.63 -17.75
N ASN A 202 -16.27 -9.69 -17.83
CA ASN A 202 -15.81 -10.35 -19.06
C ASN A 202 -15.10 -9.43 -20.07
N PHE A 203 -14.46 -8.35 -19.61
CA PHE A 203 -13.74 -7.36 -20.43
C PHE A 203 -14.59 -6.70 -21.52
N SER A 204 -15.90 -6.92 -21.55
CA SER A 204 -16.73 -6.67 -22.71
C SER A 204 -17.25 -5.24 -22.80
N ASN A 205 -17.12 -4.45 -21.74
CA ASN A 205 -17.68 -3.11 -21.74
C ASN A 205 -16.63 -2.02 -21.61
N PRO A 206 -16.66 -1.05 -22.54
CA PRO A 206 -15.84 0.14 -22.41
C PRO A 206 -16.23 0.92 -21.14
N LEU A 207 -15.23 1.49 -20.46
CA LEU A 207 -15.42 2.45 -19.38
C LEU A 207 -16.08 3.77 -19.85
N GLU A 208 -16.82 3.73 -20.94
CA GLU A 208 -17.52 4.84 -21.57
C GLU A 208 -19.00 4.90 -21.17
N GLU A 209 -19.52 3.80 -20.60
CA GLU A 209 -20.91 3.77 -20.14
C GLU A 209 -20.99 4.28 -18.70
N ASP A 210 -21.79 5.31 -18.47
CA ASP A 210 -21.93 5.96 -17.15
C ASP A 210 -22.32 4.97 -16.05
N ASP A 211 -23.20 4.01 -16.34
CA ASP A 211 -23.62 2.96 -15.41
C ASP A 211 -22.47 2.07 -14.94
N ILE A 212 -21.53 1.78 -15.85
CA ILE A 212 -20.36 0.97 -15.54
C ILE A 212 -19.38 1.77 -14.68
N VAL A 213 -19.22 3.04 -14.96
CA VAL A 213 -18.38 3.95 -14.17
C VAL A 213 -18.92 4.03 -12.75
N GLU A 214 -20.23 4.27 -12.58
CA GLU A 214 -20.88 4.31 -11.28
C GLU A 214 -20.73 2.98 -10.51
N TYR A 215 -20.94 1.85 -11.19
CA TYR A 215 -20.70 0.53 -10.62
C TYR A 215 -19.27 0.39 -10.11
N LEU A 216 -18.27 0.72 -10.94
CA LEU A 216 -16.86 0.59 -10.59
C LEU A 216 -16.45 1.55 -9.48
N GLU A 217 -16.94 2.78 -9.46
CA GLU A 217 -16.70 3.73 -8.38
C GLU A 217 -17.18 3.19 -7.03
N ASN A 218 -18.32 2.50 -7.01
CA ASN A 218 -18.86 1.92 -5.79
C ASN A 218 -18.09 0.68 -5.31
N PHE A 219 -17.67 -0.18 -6.22
CA PHE A 219 -17.02 -1.46 -5.90
C PHE A 219 -15.50 -1.41 -5.80
N CYS A 220 -14.86 -0.35 -6.27
CA CYS A 220 -13.41 -0.21 -6.21
C CYS A 220 -12.91 0.45 -4.92
N ASN A 221 -13.78 0.71 -3.96
CA ASN A 221 -13.40 1.30 -2.69
C ASN A 221 -12.82 0.27 -1.72
N PRO A 222 -11.93 0.69 -0.80
CA PRO A 222 -11.50 -0.13 0.31
C PRO A 222 -12.68 -0.60 1.16
N SER A 223 -12.57 -1.77 1.77
CA SER A 223 -13.49 -2.16 2.81
C SER A 223 -13.28 -1.29 4.05
N ILE A 224 -14.32 -0.66 4.54
CA ILE A 224 -14.29 0.21 5.73
C ILE A 224 -15.26 -0.33 6.75
N SER A 225 -14.79 -0.53 7.98
CA SER A 225 -15.61 -0.86 9.13
C SER A 225 -15.45 0.21 10.22
N LEU A 226 -16.51 0.49 10.92
CA LEU A 226 -16.52 1.41 12.06
C LEU A 226 -17.23 0.70 13.21
N MET A 227 -16.56 0.63 14.36
CA MET A 227 -17.10 0.04 15.58
C MET A 227 -16.79 0.92 16.79
N GLU A 228 -17.61 0.78 17.82
CA GLU A 228 -17.40 1.39 19.12
C GLU A 228 -17.17 0.27 20.14
N GLU A 229 -16.15 0.42 20.95
CA GLU A 229 -15.74 -0.60 21.94
C GLU A 229 -15.24 0.04 23.22
N SER A 230 -15.57 -0.58 24.35
CA SER A 230 -15.01 -0.21 25.64
C SER A 230 -13.70 -0.95 25.86
N ILE A 231 -12.60 -0.21 25.99
CA ILE A 231 -11.27 -0.76 26.20
C ILE A 231 -10.83 -0.49 27.64
N ASP A 232 -10.28 -1.50 28.29
CA ASP A 232 -9.71 -1.40 29.61
C ASP A 232 -8.27 -1.96 29.63
N GLY A 233 -7.32 -1.09 29.44
CA GLY A 233 -5.89 -1.38 29.50
C GLY A 233 -5.31 -2.18 28.32
N ARG A 234 -6.13 -2.96 27.61
CA ARG A 234 -5.68 -3.89 26.57
C ARG A 234 -6.65 -3.94 25.41
N TYR A 235 -6.10 -3.98 24.18
CA TYR A 235 -6.87 -4.20 22.96
C TYR A 235 -6.14 -5.15 22.01
N GLU A 236 -6.86 -6.10 21.42
CA GLU A 236 -6.31 -7.09 20.51
C GLU A 236 -6.84 -6.88 19.09
N ILE A 237 -5.93 -6.91 18.13
CA ILE A 237 -6.25 -6.83 16.70
C ILE A 237 -5.84 -8.15 16.05
N HIS A 238 -6.84 -8.89 15.56
CA HIS A 238 -6.63 -10.10 14.77
C HIS A 238 -6.87 -9.77 13.30
N GLN A 239 -5.85 -9.89 12.46
CA GLN A 239 -5.94 -9.55 11.05
C GLN A 239 -5.28 -10.59 10.16
N SER A 240 -6.02 -11.11 9.19
CA SER A 240 -5.46 -11.93 8.10
C SER A 240 -5.22 -11.05 6.88
N LEU A 241 -3.99 -11.06 6.38
CA LEU A 241 -3.56 -10.30 5.21
C LEU A 241 -3.22 -11.26 4.07
N THR A 242 -3.89 -11.13 2.96
CA THR A 242 -3.49 -11.77 1.70
C THR A 242 -2.24 -11.09 1.14
N LEU A 243 -1.65 -11.66 0.10
CA LEU A 243 -0.48 -11.07 -0.58
C LEU A 243 -0.76 -9.63 -0.99
N ASN A 244 0.18 -8.76 -0.69
CA ASN A 244 0.14 -7.32 -0.98
C ASN A 244 -1.05 -6.55 -0.40
N ALA A 245 -1.75 -7.14 0.56
CA ALA A 245 -2.80 -6.45 1.29
C ALA A 245 -2.25 -5.45 2.31
N ILE A 246 -3.06 -4.43 2.58
CA ILE A 246 -2.86 -3.43 3.64
C ILE A 246 -4.12 -3.40 4.52
N ALA A 247 -3.91 -3.32 5.84
CA ALA A 247 -4.96 -2.99 6.79
C ALA A 247 -4.53 -1.81 7.66
N VAL A 248 -5.42 -0.86 7.87
CA VAL A 248 -5.21 0.30 8.75
C VAL A 248 -6.28 0.34 9.80
N PHE A 249 -5.89 0.52 11.07
CA PHE A 249 -6.80 0.73 12.17
C PHE A 249 -6.55 2.12 12.77
N LEU A 250 -7.61 2.90 12.91
CA LEU A 250 -7.60 4.15 13.64
C LEU A 250 -8.42 3.96 14.92
N ILE A 251 -7.76 4.09 16.06
CA ILE A 251 -8.32 3.87 17.39
C ILE A 251 -8.33 5.20 18.12
N ARG A 252 -9.50 5.77 18.29
CA ARG A 252 -9.70 7.09 18.88
C ARG A 252 -10.59 6.98 20.12
N ARG A 253 -10.10 7.51 21.25
CA ARG A 253 -10.91 7.63 22.46
C ARG A 253 -12.02 8.66 22.22
N GLU A 254 -13.23 8.32 22.59
CA GLU A 254 -14.32 9.28 22.68
C GLU A 254 -14.14 10.10 23.94
N THR A 255 -14.10 11.41 23.79
CA THR A 255 -14.16 12.35 24.90
C THR A 255 -15.62 12.78 25.01
N ASP A 256 -16.16 12.63 26.20
CA ASP A 256 -17.46 13.17 26.58
C ASP A 256 -17.55 14.65 26.27
#